data_2a33c628e7f1f75bd8a931a08195c0c3
#
_entry.id   2a33c628e7f1f75bd8a931a08195c0c3
#
_cell.length_a   1.000
_cell.length_b   1.000
_cell.length_c   1.000
_cell.angle_alpha   90.00
_cell.angle_beta   90.00
_cell.angle_gamma   90.00
#
_symmetry.space_group_name_H-M   'P 1'
#
loop_
_entity.id
_entity.type
_entity.pdbx_description
1 polymer ?
#
loop_
_entity_poly.entity_id
_entity_poly.type
_entity_poly.pdbx_seq_one_letter_code
_entity_poly.pdbx_strand_id
1 'polypeptide(L)'
;MAEDKFKSTDSYVATDDLTLAVNAAVTLQRPILIKGEPGTGKTQLALEVANSLRKPLFEWHIKSTTKAQQGLYEYDAVARLRDSQLGDDRVHDISNYIVRGKIWEAFKCDEQPVLLIDEIDKADIEFPNDLLQELDRMEFFVYETKQLVKAEHRPIIIITSNNEKELPDAFLRRCFFHYIKFPDQDTMRSIVDVHFPGLKKSLLSEALNAFYKVRDVPGLKKKPSTSELLDWIKLLLAEDIPLEALRTEGTRKIIPPLYGALLKNEQDVHLFEQLVFLDRRSDNSSNS
;
A
#
# COMPACT_ATOMS: atom_id res chain seq x y z
N MET A 1 -15.29 -12.28 -25.80
CA MET A 1 -14.32 -11.17 -25.80
C MET A 1 -13.20 -11.61 -24.88
N ALA A 2 -11.94 -11.53 -25.31
CA ALA A 2 -10.84 -11.80 -24.38
C ALA A 2 -10.87 -10.69 -23.34
N GLU A 3 -11.18 -11.03 -22.09
CA GLU A 3 -11.07 -10.10 -20.98
C GLU A 3 -9.61 -9.63 -20.94
N ASP A 4 -9.41 -8.32 -20.95
CA ASP A 4 -8.08 -7.73 -20.77
C ASP A 4 -7.55 -8.19 -19.43
N LYS A 5 -6.45 -8.96 -19.44
CA LYS A 5 -5.82 -9.48 -18.23
C LYS A 5 -4.78 -8.49 -17.72
N PHE A 6 -4.73 -8.30 -16.43
CA PHE A 6 -3.64 -7.56 -15.79
C PHE A 6 -2.30 -8.22 -16.10
N LYS A 7 -1.31 -7.41 -16.41
CA LYS A 7 0.10 -7.79 -16.63
C LYS A 7 1.00 -6.76 -15.97
N SER A 8 2.24 -7.14 -15.71
CA SER A 8 3.30 -6.21 -15.31
C SER A 8 3.35 -5.03 -16.28
N THR A 9 3.56 -3.83 -15.75
CA THR A 9 3.67 -2.59 -16.53
C THR A 9 5.11 -2.09 -16.54
N ASP A 10 5.40 -1.07 -17.33
CA ASP A 10 6.73 -0.45 -17.35
C ASP A 10 7.07 0.30 -16.06
N SER A 11 6.06 0.61 -15.24
CA SER A 11 6.15 1.35 -13.97
C SER A 11 6.03 0.47 -12.72
N TYR A 12 5.65 -0.81 -12.87
CA TYR A 12 5.42 -1.71 -11.75
C TYR A 12 5.83 -3.15 -12.06
N VAL A 13 6.74 -3.67 -11.24
CA VAL A 13 7.22 -5.06 -11.35
C VAL A 13 6.26 -5.97 -10.57
N ALA A 14 5.31 -6.58 -11.28
CA ALA A 14 4.44 -7.61 -10.70
C ALA A 14 5.08 -8.99 -10.87
N THR A 15 5.13 -9.76 -9.78
CA THR A 15 5.51 -11.18 -9.87
C THR A 15 4.42 -11.98 -10.59
N ASP A 16 4.80 -13.13 -11.16
CA ASP A 16 3.83 -14.03 -11.83
C ASP A 16 2.69 -14.45 -10.89
N ASP A 17 3.02 -14.76 -9.63
CA ASP A 17 2.04 -15.12 -8.59
C ASP A 17 1.05 -13.98 -8.31
N LEU A 18 1.54 -12.74 -8.20
CA LEU A 18 0.70 -11.57 -7.98
C LEU A 18 -0.22 -11.33 -9.21
N THR A 19 0.35 -11.40 -10.40
CA THR A 19 -0.40 -11.27 -11.65
C THR A 19 -1.51 -12.31 -11.75
N LEU A 20 -1.19 -13.57 -11.43
CA LEU A 20 -2.17 -14.66 -11.39
C LEU A 20 -3.25 -14.42 -10.35
N ALA A 21 -2.88 -13.96 -9.14
CA ALA A 21 -3.82 -13.69 -8.05
C ALA A 21 -4.81 -12.59 -8.41
N VAL A 22 -4.33 -11.48 -9.00
CA VAL A 22 -5.21 -10.39 -9.46
C VAL A 22 -6.19 -10.89 -10.52
N ASN A 23 -5.70 -11.58 -11.55
CA ASN A 23 -6.55 -12.10 -12.62
C ASN A 23 -7.56 -13.15 -12.11
N ALA A 24 -7.17 -13.99 -11.15
CA ALA A 24 -8.09 -14.94 -10.52
C ALA A 24 -9.21 -14.24 -9.74
N ALA A 25 -8.87 -13.18 -8.97
CA ALA A 25 -9.86 -12.41 -8.22
C ALA A 25 -10.86 -11.70 -9.17
N VAL A 26 -10.36 -11.12 -10.27
CA VAL A 26 -11.21 -10.51 -11.31
C VAL A 26 -12.16 -11.55 -11.92
N THR A 27 -11.64 -12.72 -12.30
CA THR A 27 -12.45 -13.81 -12.87
C THR A 27 -13.50 -14.34 -11.89
N LEU A 28 -13.15 -14.46 -10.61
CA LEU A 28 -14.07 -14.90 -9.55
C LEU A 28 -15.04 -13.80 -9.10
N GLN A 29 -14.85 -12.57 -9.55
CA GLN A 29 -15.60 -11.40 -9.10
C GLN A 29 -15.58 -11.23 -7.57
N ARG A 30 -14.43 -11.51 -6.94
CA ARG A 30 -14.22 -11.37 -5.50
C ARG A 30 -13.24 -10.25 -5.21
N PRO A 31 -13.40 -9.54 -4.08
CA PRO A 31 -12.37 -8.63 -3.60
C PRO A 31 -11.04 -9.37 -3.45
N ILE A 32 -9.93 -8.75 -3.87
CA ILE A 32 -8.59 -9.25 -3.57
C ILE A 32 -8.03 -8.53 -2.35
N LEU A 33 -7.66 -9.30 -1.34
CA LEU A 33 -6.96 -8.80 -0.15
C LEU A 33 -5.46 -9.00 -0.32
N ILE A 34 -4.75 -7.89 -0.43
CA ILE A 34 -3.29 -7.86 -0.54
C ILE A 34 -2.70 -7.53 0.82
N LYS A 35 -2.04 -8.51 1.43
CA LYS A 35 -1.25 -8.30 2.64
C LYS A 35 0.24 -8.25 2.32
N GLY A 36 1.01 -7.55 3.14
CA GLY A 36 2.48 -7.49 3.02
C GLY A 36 3.07 -6.40 3.89
N GLU A 37 4.38 -6.40 4.00
CA GLU A 37 5.10 -5.37 4.76
C GLU A 37 4.84 -3.96 4.18
N PRO A 38 4.96 -2.90 4.99
CA PRO A 38 4.92 -1.53 4.48
C PRO A 38 5.94 -1.29 3.36
N GLY A 39 5.57 -0.50 2.36
CA GLY A 39 6.46 -0.15 1.25
C GLY A 39 6.72 -1.26 0.23
N THR A 40 5.89 -2.32 0.17
CA THR A 40 5.95 -3.38 -0.86
C THR A 40 5.12 -3.08 -2.11
N GLY A 41 4.65 -1.85 -2.29
CA GLY A 41 3.92 -1.45 -3.51
C GLY A 41 2.44 -1.85 -3.57
N LYS A 42 1.80 -2.17 -2.42
CA LYS A 42 0.39 -2.60 -2.37
C LYS A 42 -0.58 -1.55 -2.92
N THR A 43 -0.43 -0.30 -2.51
CA THR A 43 -1.27 0.81 -2.98
C THR A 43 -1.03 1.07 -4.47
N GLN A 44 0.25 1.04 -4.90
CA GLN A 44 0.62 1.21 -6.31
C GLN A 44 0.01 0.14 -7.21
N LEU A 45 -0.17 -1.10 -6.72
CA LEU A 45 -0.80 -2.18 -7.46
C LEU A 45 -2.19 -1.79 -7.99
N ALA A 46 -3.01 -1.10 -7.19
CA ALA A 46 -4.36 -0.72 -7.61
C ALA A 46 -4.34 0.27 -8.80
N LEU A 47 -3.43 1.24 -8.75
CA LEU A 47 -3.20 2.17 -9.86
C LEU A 47 -2.76 1.43 -11.13
N GLU A 48 -1.83 0.49 -10.99
CA GLU A 48 -1.31 -0.27 -12.12
C GLU A 48 -2.35 -1.23 -12.73
N VAL A 49 -3.20 -1.83 -11.89
CA VAL A 49 -4.34 -2.62 -12.36
C VAL A 49 -5.33 -1.75 -13.13
N ALA A 50 -5.66 -0.56 -12.60
CA ALA A 50 -6.55 0.39 -13.26
C ALA A 50 -5.98 0.84 -14.61
N ASN A 51 -4.71 1.22 -14.65
CA ASN A 51 -4.02 1.65 -15.87
C ASN A 51 -3.94 0.52 -16.92
N SER A 52 -3.50 -0.68 -16.48
CA SER A 52 -3.35 -1.84 -17.36
C SER A 52 -4.67 -2.27 -17.99
N LEU A 53 -5.76 -2.21 -17.23
CA LEU A 53 -7.11 -2.55 -17.69
C LEU A 53 -7.87 -1.36 -18.29
N ARG A 54 -7.28 -0.15 -18.28
CA ARG A 54 -7.89 1.10 -18.76
C ARG A 54 -9.23 1.39 -18.08
N LYS A 55 -9.25 1.26 -16.73
CA LYS A 55 -10.44 1.44 -15.90
C LYS A 55 -10.28 2.63 -14.96
N PRO A 56 -11.36 3.34 -14.63
CA PRO A 56 -11.30 4.41 -13.63
C PRO A 56 -10.94 3.83 -12.26
N LEU A 57 -10.16 4.58 -11.49
CA LEU A 57 -9.73 4.22 -10.13
C LEU A 57 -10.44 5.11 -9.11
N PHE A 58 -11.06 4.48 -8.11
CA PHE A 58 -11.57 5.13 -6.92
C PHE A 58 -10.75 4.67 -5.72
N GLU A 59 -10.20 5.62 -4.97
CA GLU A 59 -9.34 5.34 -3.83
C GLU A 59 -9.99 5.76 -2.52
N TRP A 60 -10.05 4.85 -1.58
CA TRP A 60 -10.53 5.10 -0.23
C TRP A 60 -9.46 4.71 0.79
N HIS A 61 -8.75 5.72 1.30
CA HIS A 61 -7.73 5.54 2.34
C HIS A 61 -8.35 5.49 3.72
N ILE A 62 -8.15 4.38 4.42
CA ILE A 62 -8.72 4.14 5.74
C ILE A 62 -7.84 4.76 6.81
N LYS A 63 -8.48 5.43 7.77
CA LYS A 63 -7.85 6.01 8.96
C LYS A 63 -8.42 5.32 10.21
N SER A 64 -7.75 5.47 11.36
CA SER A 64 -8.23 4.91 12.63
C SER A 64 -9.62 5.40 13.05
N THR A 65 -10.04 6.56 12.55
CA THR A 65 -11.36 7.16 12.82
C THR A 65 -12.40 6.88 11.73
N THR A 66 -12.01 6.20 10.63
CA THR A 66 -12.89 5.93 9.49
C THR A 66 -13.96 4.92 9.90
N LYS A 67 -15.21 5.23 9.55
CA LYS A 67 -16.37 4.34 9.72
C LYS A 67 -16.80 3.78 8.36
N ALA A 68 -17.31 2.56 8.34
CA ALA A 68 -17.78 1.88 7.13
C ALA A 68 -18.83 2.70 6.36
N GLN A 69 -19.73 3.37 7.09
CA GLN A 69 -20.75 4.24 6.51
C GLN A 69 -20.16 5.35 5.62
N GLN A 70 -18.97 5.89 5.94
CA GLN A 70 -18.33 6.96 5.17
C GLN A 70 -17.91 6.52 3.76
N GLY A 71 -17.67 5.23 3.57
CA GLY A 71 -17.44 4.69 2.23
C GLY A 71 -18.69 4.66 1.36
N LEU A 72 -19.85 4.57 2.01
CA LEU A 72 -21.15 4.56 1.36
C LEU A 72 -21.63 6.01 1.15
N TYR A 73 -21.98 6.68 2.23
CA TYR A 73 -22.40 8.10 2.23
C TYR A 73 -22.37 8.69 3.64
N GLU A 74 -22.39 10.02 3.71
CA GLU A 74 -22.60 10.76 4.93
C GLU A 74 -23.79 11.73 4.76
N TYR A 75 -24.60 11.84 5.81
CA TYR A 75 -25.68 12.83 5.84
C TYR A 75 -25.25 14.04 6.64
N ASP A 76 -25.17 15.22 5.97
CA ASP A 76 -24.83 16.50 6.60
C ASP A 76 -26.05 17.16 7.24
N ALA A 77 -26.45 16.61 8.40
CA ALA A 77 -27.57 17.14 9.18
C ALA A 77 -27.30 18.57 9.68
N VAL A 78 -26.03 18.92 9.92
CA VAL A 78 -25.65 20.25 10.42
C VAL A 78 -25.84 21.30 9.34
N ALA A 79 -25.39 21.03 8.11
CA ALA A 79 -25.62 21.93 6.98
C ALA A 79 -27.11 22.12 6.73
N ARG A 80 -27.91 21.04 6.76
CA ARG A 80 -29.35 21.11 6.59
C ARG A 80 -30.04 21.93 7.67
N LEU A 81 -29.66 21.76 8.93
CA LEU A 81 -30.19 22.56 10.03
C LEU A 81 -29.87 24.05 9.85
N ARG A 82 -28.64 24.39 9.50
CA ARG A 82 -28.20 25.76 9.23
C ARG A 82 -29.02 26.39 8.09
N ASP A 83 -29.15 25.70 6.97
CA ASP A 83 -29.86 26.18 5.80
C ASP A 83 -31.36 26.34 6.10
N SER A 84 -31.95 25.48 6.93
CA SER A 84 -33.32 25.62 7.43
C SER A 84 -33.51 26.89 8.27
N GLN A 85 -32.54 27.23 9.12
CA GLN A 85 -32.60 28.47 9.91
C GLN A 85 -32.44 29.73 9.08
N LEU A 86 -31.73 29.63 7.95
CA LEU A 86 -31.53 30.73 6.99
C LEU A 86 -32.66 30.85 5.98
N GLY A 87 -33.61 29.91 5.96
CA GLY A 87 -34.73 29.92 4.99
C GLY A 87 -34.29 29.57 3.57
N ASP A 88 -33.22 28.77 3.43
CA ASP A 88 -32.71 28.32 2.11
C ASP A 88 -33.62 27.22 1.54
N ASP A 89 -34.07 27.37 0.30
CA ASP A 89 -34.99 26.45 -0.38
C ASP A 89 -34.38 25.02 -0.58
N ARG A 90 -33.06 24.89 -0.58
CA ARG A 90 -32.37 23.59 -0.68
C ARG A 90 -32.75 22.59 0.41
N VAL A 91 -33.28 23.10 1.55
CA VAL A 91 -33.71 22.26 2.69
C VAL A 91 -34.83 21.28 2.32
N HIS A 92 -35.63 21.60 1.30
CA HIS A 92 -36.77 20.80 0.86
C HIS A 92 -36.36 19.52 0.14
N ASP A 93 -35.14 19.50 -0.43
CA ASP A 93 -34.57 18.26 -1.02
C ASP A 93 -33.43 17.74 -0.17
N ILE A 94 -33.70 16.63 0.53
CA ILE A 94 -32.74 15.98 1.44
C ILE A 94 -31.48 15.48 0.70
N SER A 95 -31.59 15.21 -0.60
CA SER A 95 -30.47 14.74 -1.43
C SER A 95 -29.31 15.77 -1.51
N ASN A 96 -29.59 17.06 -1.31
CA ASN A 96 -28.58 18.12 -1.26
C ASN A 96 -27.61 18.00 -0.08
N TYR A 97 -27.96 17.18 0.92
CA TYR A 97 -27.18 16.98 2.14
C TYR A 97 -26.63 15.56 2.25
N ILE A 98 -26.68 14.78 1.18
CA ILE A 98 -26.05 13.47 1.09
C ILE A 98 -24.71 13.63 0.39
N VAL A 99 -23.62 13.39 1.14
CA VAL A 99 -22.25 13.36 0.62
C VAL A 99 -21.92 11.92 0.24
N ARG A 100 -21.66 11.68 -1.05
CA ARG A 100 -21.35 10.32 -1.55
C ARG A 100 -19.96 9.88 -1.12
N GLY A 101 -19.86 8.65 -0.62
CA GLY A 101 -18.59 7.99 -0.34
C GLY A 101 -18.00 7.31 -1.57
N LYS A 102 -16.77 6.81 -1.45
CA LYS A 102 -16.01 6.21 -2.58
C LYS A 102 -16.65 4.92 -3.12
N ILE A 103 -17.31 4.14 -2.26
CA ILE A 103 -18.07 2.96 -2.70
C ILE A 103 -19.26 3.38 -3.56
N TRP A 104 -20.00 4.41 -3.15
CA TRP A 104 -21.10 4.94 -3.95
C TRP A 104 -20.61 5.45 -5.30
N GLU A 105 -19.54 6.27 -5.32
CA GLU A 105 -18.98 6.78 -6.57
C GLU A 105 -18.60 5.63 -7.51
N ALA A 106 -17.93 4.59 -6.99
CA ALA A 106 -17.58 3.40 -7.76
C ALA A 106 -18.80 2.62 -8.26
N PHE A 107 -19.88 2.51 -7.44
CA PHE A 107 -21.10 1.80 -7.85
C PHE A 107 -21.89 2.55 -8.95
N LYS A 108 -21.75 3.87 -9.03
CA LYS A 108 -22.43 4.71 -10.02
C LYS A 108 -21.52 5.14 -11.18
N CYS A 109 -20.39 4.47 -11.35
CA CYS A 109 -19.53 4.67 -12.49
C CYS A 109 -20.15 4.04 -13.75
N ASP A 110 -20.06 4.75 -14.89
CA ASP A 110 -20.64 4.34 -16.18
C ASP A 110 -19.93 3.11 -16.80
N GLU A 111 -18.77 2.76 -16.27
CA GLU A 111 -17.98 1.58 -16.67
C GLU A 111 -17.44 0.85 -15.45
N GLN A 112 -16.97 -0.39 -15.62
CA GLN A 112 -16.42 -1.18 -14.52
C GLN A 112 -15.18 -0.50 -13.91
N PRO A 113 -15.23 0.02 -12.68
CA PRO A 113 -14.10 0.67 -12.04
C PRO A 113 -13.21 -0.30 -11.27
N VAL A 114 -12.01 0.17 -10.90
CA VAL A 114 -11.21 -0.37 -9.81
C VAL A 114 -11.51 0.44 -8.54
N LEU A 115 -11.81 -0.23 -7.44
CA LEU A 115 -12.00 0.37 -6.12
C LEU A 115 -10.88 -0.11 -5.20
N LEU A 116 -10.05 0.82 -4.75
CA LEU A 116 -9.03 0.58 -3.73
C LEU A 116 -9.59 0.93 -2.35
N ILE A 117 -9.56 -0.03 -1.43
CA ILE A 117 -9.76 0.17 0.02
C ILE A 117 -8.39 -0.01 0.67
N ASP A 118 -7.71 1.11 0.96
CA ASP A 118 -6.31 1.11 1.35
C ASP A 118 -6.15 1.10 2.87
N GLU A 119 -5.27 0.20 3.37
CA GLU A 119 -4.92 0.05 4.79
C GLU A 119 -6.13 -0.26 5.70
N ILE A 120 -6.94 -1.26 5.31
CA ILE A 120 -8.19 -1.63 6.00
C ILE A 120 -7.97 -1.95 7.50
N ASP A 121 -6.81 -2.44 7.86
CA ASP A 121 -6.42 -2.78 9.23
C ASP A 121 -6.12 -1.58 10.14
N LYS A 122 -6.14 -0.35 9.62
CA LYS A 122 -6.08 0.87 10.44
C LYS A 122 -7.36 1.16 11.20
N ALA A 123 -8.51 0.82 10.64
CA ALA A 123 -9.81 1.00 11.29
C ALA A 123 -10.02 0.05 12.49
N ASP A 124 -11.17 0.16 13.10
CA ASP A 124 -11.59 -0.76 14.15
C ASP A 124 -11.79 -2.19 13.61
N ILE A 125 -11.68 -3.19 14.49
CA ILE A 125 -11.74 -4.61 14.13
C ILE A 125 -13.06 -5.01 13.44
N GLU A 126 -14.16 -4.35 13.77
CA GLU A 126 -15.48 -4.61 13.19
C GLU A 126 -15.68 -3.94 11.82
N PHE A 127 -14.87 -2.94 11.49
CA PHE A 127 -15.01 -2.19 10.24
C PHE A 127 -15.08 -3.07 8.97
N PRO A 128 -14.24 -4.11 8.79
CA PRO A 128 -14.34 -4.98 7.63
C PRO A 128 -15.67 -5.75 7.59
N ASN A 129 -16.20 -6.16 8.75
CA ASN A 129 -17.48 -6.85 8.85
C ASN A 129 -18.65 -5.94 8.46
N ASP A 130 -18.60 -4.66 8.82
CA ASP A 130 -19.62 -3.66 8.50
C ASP A 130 -19.76 -3.40 6.99
N LEU A 131 -18.75 -3.77 6.18
CA LEU A 131 -18.77 -3.64 4.73
C LEU A 131 -19.13 -4.93 3.99
N LEU A 132 -19.27 -6.05 4.72
CA LEU A 132 -19.40 -7.36 4.08
C LEU A 132 -20.63 -7.46 3.19
N GLN A 133 -21.77 -6.97 3.65
CA GLN A 133 -23.02 -7.08 2.94
C GLN A 133 -23.00 -6.26 1.66
N GLU A 134 -22.48 -5.04 1.73
CA GLU A 134 -22.41 -4.08 0.63
C GLU A 134 -21.46 -4.57 -0.46
N LEU A 135 -20.30 -5.12 -0.06
CA LEU A 135 -19.31 -5.67 -0.99
C LEU A 135 -19.73 -7.02 -1.59
N ASP A 136 -20.55 -7.80 -0.90
CA ASP A 136 -21.09 -9.06 -1.45
C ASP A 136 -22.23 -8.80 -2.43
N ARG A 137 -23.23 -7.99 -2.00
CA ARG A 137 -24.44 -7.73 -2.77
C ARG A 137 -24.29 -6.64 -3.82
N MET A 138 -23.21 -5.82 -3.70
CA MET A 138 -23.00 -4.64 -4.53
C MET A 138 -24.19 -3.67 -4.50
N GLU A 139 -24.78 -3.54 -3.31
CA GLU A 139 -25.90 -2.61 -3.06
C GLU A 139 -25.91 -2.19 -1.60
N PHE A 140 -26.45 -0.98 -1.35
CA PHE A 140 -26.73 -0.48 0.00
C PHE A 140 -27.93 0.46 -0.02
N PHE A 141 -28.53 0.67 1.16
CA PHE A 141 -29.71 1.49 1.31
C PHE A 141 -29.39 2.85 1.94
N VAL A 142 -29.90 3.92 1.34
CA VAL A 142 -29.79 5.29 1.84
C VAL A 142 -31.07 5.61 2.62
N TYR A 143 -30.96 5.69 3.93
CA TYR A 143 -32.13 5.81 4.82
C TYR A 143 -32.86 7.13 4.67
N GLU A 144 -32.15 8.23 4.47
CA GLU A 144 -32.67 9.58 4.38
C GLU A 144 -33.51 9.77 3.11
N THR A 145 -33.04 9.28 1.98
CA THR A 145 -33.74 9.36 0.68
C THR A 145 -34.58 8.14 0.37
N LYS A 146 -34.53 7.09 1.21
CA LYS A 146 -35.19 5.77 1.00
C LYS A 146 -34.83 5.14 -0.35
N GLN A 147 -33.60 5.35 -0.80
CA GLN A 147 -33.11 4.87 -2.08
C GLN A 147 -32.21 3.65 -1.90
N LEU A 148 -32.43 2.62 -2.72
CA LEU A 148 -31.49 1.51 -2.87
C LEU A 148 -30.47 1.85 -3.97
N VAL A 149 -29.21 1.96 -3.59
CA VAL A 149 -28.10 2.18 -4.52
C VAL A 149 -27.52 0.82 -4.89
N LYS A 150 -27.47 0.52 -6.19
CA LYS A 150 -26.87 -0.71 -6.73
C LYS A 150 -25.72 -0.36 -7.64
N ALA A 151 -24.71 -1.22 -7.69
CA ALA A 151 -23.61 -1.08 -8.62
C ALA A 151 -24.12 -1.31 -10.06
N GLU A 152 -23.86 -0.37 -10.94
CA GLU A 152 -24.15 -0.47 -12.38
C GLU A 152 -23.19 -1.46 -13.05
N HIS A 153 -21.93 -1.37 -12.67
CA HIS A 153 -20.90 -2.32 -13.03
C HIS A 153 -20.20 -2.81 -11.76
N ARG A 154 -20.00 -4.13 -11.61
CA ARG A 154 -19.34 -4.70 -10.45
C ARG A 154 -17.88 -4.24 -10.40
N PRO A 155 -17.43 -3.46 -9.40
CA PRO A 155 -16.06 -3.00 -9.29
C PRO A 155 -15.05 -4.15 -9.15
N ILE A 156 -13.84 -3.96 -9.64
CA ILE A 156 -12.67 -4.74 -9.25
C ILE A 156 -12.20 -4.16 -7.92
N ILE A 157 -12.36 -4.91 -6.82
CA ILE A 157 -12.07 -4.41 -5.48
C ILE A 157 -10.71 -4.92 -5.05
N ILE A 158 -9.80 -3.99 -4.75
CA ILE A 158 -8.47 -4.24 -4.20
C ILE A 158 -8.43 -3.69 -2.78
N ILE A 159 -8.10 -4.54 -1.82
CA ILE A 159 -8.04 -4.20 -0.40
C ILE A 159 -6.62 -4.41 0.06
N THR A 160 -6.02 -3.44 0.72
CA THR A 160 -4.65 -3.57 1.25
C THR A 160 -4.64 -3.64 2.77
N SER A 161 -3.63 -4.33 3.31
CA SER A 161 -3.37 -4.42 4.75
C SER A 161 -1.87 -4.50 5.02
N ASN A 162 -1.38 -3.74 5.99
CA ASN A 162 0.00 -3.79 6.48
C ASN A 162 0.22 -4.85 7.56
N ASN A 163 -0.81 -5.63 7.88
CA ASN A 163 -0.79 -6.65 8.93
C ASN A 163 -0.59 -6.06 10.34
N GLU A 164 -1.07 -4.83 10.56
CA GLU A 164 -1.02 -4.18 11.88
C GLU A 164 -2.04 -4.80 12.85
N LYS A 165 -3.20 -5.22 12.31
CA LYS A 165 -4.26 -5.91 13.05
C LYS A 165 -4.74 -7.13 12.28
N GLU A 166 -5.26 -8.13 13.01
CA GLU A 166 -5.93 -9.27 12.41
C GLU A 166 -7.28 -8.86 11.83
N LEU A 167 -7.61 -9.42 10.68
CA LEU A 167 -8.91 -9.20 10.03
C LEU A 167 -9.86 -10.36 10.38
N PRO A 168 -11.18 -10.09 10.52
CA PRO A 168 -12.15 -11.13 10.87
C PRO A 168 -12.20 -12.26 9.85
N ASP A 169 -12.35 -13.50 10.31
CA ASP A 169 -12.44 -14.70 9.46
C ASP A 169 -13.59 -14.62 8.45
N ALA A 170 -14.72 -14.04 8.84
CA ALA A 170 -15.87 -13.86 7.95
C ALA A 170 -15.52 -12.99 6.74
N PHE A 171 -14.69 -11.96 6.94
CA PHE A 171 -14.20 -11.10 5.88
C PHE A 171 -13.16 -11.81 5.00
N LEU A 172 -12.19 -12.50 5.62
CA LEU A 172 -11.14 -13.23 4.91
C LEU A 172 -11.69 -14.27 3.94
N ARG A 173 -12.76 -15.00 4.32
CA ARG A 173 -13.40 -16.03 3.49
C ARG A 173 -14.08 -15.47 2.22
N ARG A 174 -14.37 -14.18 2.18
CA ARG A 174 -14.99 -13.50 1.04
C ARG A 174 -13.99 -12.92 0.06
N CYS A 175 -12.74 -12.78 0.51
CA CYS A 175 -11.65 -12.23 -0.30
C CYS A 175 -10.83 -13.33 -0.98
N PHE A 176 -10.30 -13.02 -2.13
CA PHE A 176 -9.14 -13.75 -2.67
C PHE A 176 -7.90 -13.21 -1.95
N PHE A 177 -7.13 -14.05 -1.29
CA PHE A 177 -6.00 -13.62 -0.49
C PHE A 177 -4.69 -13.75 -1.24
N HIS A 178 -3.85 -12.72 -1.17
CA HIS A 178 -2.47 -12.79 -1.64
C HIS A 178 -1.54 -12.06 -0.68
N TYR A 179 -0.39 -12.67 -0.38
CA TYR A 179 0.64 -12.07 0.46
C TYR A 179 1.84 -11.66 -0.40
N ILE A 180 2.11 -10.35 -0.47
CA ILE A 180 3.31 -9.83 -1.14
C ILE A 180 4.48 -9.98 -0.18
N LYS A 181 5.40 -10.89 -0.51
CA LYS A 181 6.67 -11.02 0.19
C LYS A 181 7.54 -9.81 -0.11
N PHE A 182 8.42 -9.49 0.85
CA PHE A 182 9.44 -8.48 0.57
C PHE A 182 10.30 -8.94 -0.60
N PRO A 183 10.58 -8.08 -1.60
CA PRO A 183 11.33 -8.45 -2.78
C PRO A 183 12.70 -9.04 -2.44
N ASP A 184 13.12 -10.07 -3.13
CA ASP A 184 14.51 -10.54 -3.12
C ASP A 184 15.43 -9.58 -3.91
N GLN A 185 16.74 -9.85 -3.90
CA GLN A 185 17.69 -8.94 -4.54
C GLN A 185 17.48 -8.80 -6.06
N ASP A 186 17.05 -9.86 -6.75
CA ASP A 186 16.83 -9.81 -8.20
C ASP A 186 15.57 -9.04 -8.56
N THR A 187 14.48 -9.28 -7.84
CA THR A 187 13.24 -8.51 -7.95
C THR A 187 13.48 -7.04 -7.60
N MET A 188 14.23 -6.77 -6.50
CA MET A 188 14.55 -5.42 -6.08
C MET A 188 15.41 -4.68 -7.11
N ARG A 189 16.35 -5.39 -7.76
CA ARG A 189 17.13 -4.83 -8.89
C ARG A 189 16.21 -4.35 -10.00
N SER A 190 15.26 -5.19 -10.39
CA SER A 190 14.27 -4.85 -11.42
C SER A 190 13.41 -3.63 -11.01
N ILE A 191 13.01 -3.55 -9.74
CA ILE A 191 12.27 -2.40 -9.21
C ILE A 191 13.11 -1.12 -9.30
N VAL A 192 14.39 -1.18 -8.86
CA VAL A 192 15.27 -0.01 -8.94
C VAL A 192 15.55 0.41 -10.38
N ASP A 193 15.73 -0.54 -11.30
CA ASP A 193 15.95 -0.24 -12.73
C ASP A 193 14.75 0.50 -13.35
N VAL A 194 13.52 0.20 -12.91
CA VAL A 194 12.31 0.92 -13.32
C VAL A 194 12.33 2.38 -12.83
N HIS A 195 12.73 2.60 -11.58
CA HIS A 195 12.73 3.94 -10.98
C HIS A 195 13.95 4.79 -11.36
N PHE A 196 15.08 4.16 -11.65
CA PHE A 196 16.35 4.81 -12.01
C PHE A 196 16.95 4.21 -13.29
N PRO A 197 16.31 4.44 -14.44
CA PRO A 197 16.81 3.90 -15.71
C PRO A 197 18.20 4.44 -16.00
N GLY A 198 19.15 3.54 -16.26
CA GLY A 198 20.54 3.88 -16.56
C GLY A 198 21.46 4.04 -15.33
N LEU A 199 21.02 3.64 -14.13
CA LEU A 199 21.86 3.56 -12.96
C LEU A 199 23.06 2.62 -13.20
N LYS A 200 24.28 3.05 -12.79
CA LYS A 200 25.48 2.23 -12.93
C LYS A 200 25.31 0.91 -12.17
N LYS A 201 25.49 -0.21 -12.85
CA LYS A 201 25.33 -1.57 -12.28
C LYS A 201 26.19 -1.80 -11.02
N SER A 202 27.38 -1.18 -10.97
CA SER A 202 28.25 -1.27 -9.79
C SER A 202 27.63 -0.57 -8.58
N LEU A 203 27.09 0.64 -8.74
CA LEU A 203 26.42 1.37 -7.67
C LEU A 203 25.17 0.62 -7.18
N LEU A 204 24.35 0.15 -8.11
CA LEU A 204 23.17 -0.64 -7.79
C LEU A 204 23.52 -1.89 -6.96
N SER A 205 24.54 -2.64 -7.38
CA SER A 205 24.96 -3.86 -6.68
C SER A 205 25.42 -3.56 -5.26
N GLU A 206 26.28 -2.55 -5.06
CA GLU A 206 26.77 -2.18 -3.73
C GLU A 206 25.66 -1.62 -2.84
N ALA A 207 24.78 -0.78 -3.40
CA ALA A 207 23.62 -0.26 -2.66
C ALA A 207 22.68 -1.37 -2.21
N LEU A 208 22.34 -2.33 -3.08
CA LEU A 208 21.51 -3.46 -2.70
C LEU A 208 22.20 -4.34 -1.63
N ASN A 209 23.48 -4.64 -1.80
CA ASN A 209 24.23 -5.39 -0.80
C ASN A 209 24.21 -4.71 0.57
N ALA A 210 24.46 -3.40 0.62
CA ALA A 210 24.43 -2.64 1.86
C ALA A 210 23.02 -2.61 2.45
N PHE A 211 21.98 -2.39 1.64
CA PHE A 211 20.59 -2.37 2.07
C PHE A 211 20.15 -3.68 2.70
N TYR A 212 20.41 -4.83 2.05
CA TYR A 212 20.01 -6.14 2.61
C TYR A 212 20.83 -6.48 3.86
N LYS A 213 22.12 -6.13 3.93
CA LYS A 213 22.88 -6.25 5.16
C LYS A 213 22.28 -5.48 6.33
N VAL A 214 21.79 -4.24 6.06
CA VAL A 214 21.07 -3.46 7.07
C VAL A 214 19.79 -4.18 7.48
N ARG A 215 18.98 -4.58 6.49
CA ARG A 215 17.68 -5.18 6.71
C ARG A 215 17.72 -6.53 7.45
N ASP A 216 18.80 -7.30 7.25
CA ASP A 216 19.00 -8.62 7.84
C ASP A 216 19.58 -8.57 9.26
N VAL A 217 19.88 -7.38 9.79
CA VAL A 217 20.33 -7.25 11.18
C VAL A 217 19.24 -7.73 12.13
N PRO A 218 19.55 -8.72 13.00
CA PRO A 218 18.59 -9.19 13.99
C PRO A 218 18.23 -8.10 15.01
N GLY A 219 16.98 -8.01 15.39
CA GLY A 219 16.53 -7.10 16.44
C GLY A 219 16.13 -5.70 15.97
N LEU A 220 16.17 -5.42 14.65
CA LEU A 220 15.59 -4.19 14.11
C LEU A 220 14.10 -4.11 14.43
N LYS A 221 13.68 -2.99 14.99
CA LYS A 221 12.26 -2.69 15.22
C LYS A 221 11.53 -2.36 13.94
N LYS A 222 12.21 -1.64 13.04
CA LYS A 222 11.68 -1.26 11.75
C LYS A 222 12.67 -1.58 10.65
N LYS A 223 12.40 -2.66 9.92
CA LYS A 223 13.19 -3.00 8.73
C LYS A 223 12.96 -1.98 7.63
N PRO A 224 14.02 -1.49 6.95
CA PRO A 224 13.84 -0.54 5.85
C PRO A 224 13.06 -1.17 4.70
N SER A 225 12.16 -0.38 4.09
CA SER A 225 11.26 -0.76 3.02
C SER A 225 11.84 -0.44 1.63
N THR A 226 11.13 -0.85 0.58
CA THR A 226 11.47 -0.52 -0.81
C THR A 226 11.48 1.00 -1.04
N SER A 227 10.51 1.73 -0.49
CA SER A 227 10.45 3.20 -0.63
C SER A 227 11.67 3.87 0.00
N GLU A 228 12.08 3.40 1.18
CA GLU A 228 13.27 3.92 1.87
C GLU A 228 14.57 3.60 1.10
N LEU A 229 14.64 2.45 0.42
CA LEU A 229 15.75 2.14 -0.50
C LEU A 229 15.80 3.10 -1.69
N LEU A 230 14.65 3.34 -2.33
CA LEU A 230 14.58 4.25 -3.48
C LEU A 230 14.98 5.69 -3.09
N ASP A 231 14.48 6.17 -1.95
CA ASP A 231 14.88 7.47 -1.40
C ASP A 231 16.38 7.52 -1.10
N TRP A 232 16.93 6.46 -0.51
CA TRP A 232 18.36 6.37 -0.21
C TRP A 232 19.22 6.39 -1.47
N ILE A 233 18.87 5.62 -2.52
CA ILE A 233 19.58 5.64 -3.81
C ILE A 233 19.53 7.04 -4.43
N LYS A 234 18.38 7.72 -4.38
CA LYS A 234 18.22 9.09 -4.86
C LYS A 234 19.17 10.04 -4.15
N LEU A 235 19.33 9.91 -2.82
CA LEU A 235 20.26 10.71 -2.04
C LEU A 235 21.72 10.37 -2.34
N LEU A 236 22.09 9.09 -2.52
CA LEU A 236 23.43 8.69 -2.90
C LEU A 236 23.87 9.32 -4.23
N LEU A 237 22.93 9.43 -5.18
CA LEU A 237 23.16 10.08 -6.47
C LEU A 237 23.26 11.61 -6.34
N ALA A 238 22.40 12.22 -5.53
CA ALA A 238 22.38 13.68 -5.36
C ALA A 238 23.64 14.22 -4.66
N GLU A 239 24.20 13.45 -3.73
CA GLU A 239 25.37 13.82 -2.93
C GLU A 239 26.69 13.24 -3.51
N ASP A 240 26.67 12.66 -4.71
CA ASP A 240 27.82 12.05 -5.38
C ASP A 240 28.64 11.12 -4.46
N ILE A 241 27.94 10.31 -3.63
CA ILE A 241 28.60 9.41 -2.67
C ILE A 241 29.48 8.39 -3.40
N PRO A 242 30.79 8.31 -3.09
CA PRO A 242 31.67 7.39 -3.77
C PRO A 242 31.33 5.93 -3.45
N LEU A 243 31.53 5.07 -4.45
CA LEU A 243 31.21 3.63 -4.37
C LEU A 243 31.94 2.94 -3.21
N GLU A 244 33.15 3.40 -2.91
CA GLU A 244 34.02 2.89 -1.84
C GLU A 244 33.36 3.05 -0.46
N ALA A 245 32.54 4.10 -0.27
CA ALA A 245 31.83 4.34 0.98
C ALA A 245 30.68 3.33 1.23
N LEU A 246 30.23 2.62 0.18
CA LEU A 246 29.21 1.56 0.26
C LEU A 246 29.83 0.18 0.43
N ARG A 247 31.11 0.03 0.05
CA ARG A 247 31.80 -1.27 0.13
C ARG A 247 32.08 -1.62 1.58
N THR A 248 31.56 -2.75 1.98
CA THR A 248 31.88 -3.38 3.27
C THR A 248 32.89 -4.45 3.02
N GLU A 249 34.14 -4.25 3.44
CA GLU A 249 35.19 -5.29 3.38
C GLU A 249 34.84 -6.41 4.39
N GLY A 250 34.60 -7.61 3.88
CA GLY A 250 34.35 -8.80 4.70
C GLY A 250 33.04 -8.77 5.50
N THR A 251 33.12 -9.20 6.75
CA THR A 251 31.99 -9.25 7.71
C THR A 251 31.79 -7.93 8.46
N ARG A 252 32.61 -6.91 8.21
CA ARG A 252 32.52 -5.64 8.93
C ARG A 252 31.17 -4.99 8.73
N LYS A 253 30.51 -4.69 9.85
CA LYS A 253 29.30 -3.88 9.87
C LYS A 253 29.66 -2.42 9.81
N ILE A 254 29.28 -1.74 8.75
CA ILE A 254 29.49 -0.30 8.59
C ILE A 254 28.11 0.37 8.55
N ILE A 255 27.96 1.47 9.26
CA ILE A 255 26.76 2.31 9.11
C ILE A 255 26.83 2.92 7.71
N PRO A 256 25.87 2.64 6.83
CA PRO A 256 25.92 3.17 5.48
C PRO A 256 25.81 4.71 5.50
N PRO A 257 26.40 5.40 4.53
CA PRO A 257 26.23 6.85 4.42
C PRO A 257 24.74 7.19 4.28
N LEU A 258 24.29 8.33 4.81
CA LEU A 258 22.90 8.78 4.76
C LEU A 258 21.91 7.77 5.35
N TYR A 259 22.33 7.02 6.36
CA TYR A 259 21.54 5.95 7.00
C TYR A 259 20.18 6.42 7.51
N GLY A 260 19.98 7.70 7.79
CA GLY A 260 18.69 8.27 8.18
C GLY A 260 17.59 8.11 7.11
N ALA A 261 17.97 7.80 5.85
CA ALA A 261 17.00 7.37 4.84
C ALA A 261 16.48 5.96 5.12
N LEU A 262 17.32 5.06 5.63
CA LEU A 262 17.02 3.65 5.86
C LEU A 262 16.52 3.36 7.28
N LEU A 263 17.14 3.95 8.30
CA LEU A 263 16.81 3.72 9.71
C LEU A 263 15.91 4.83 10.23
N LYS A 264 14.68 4.52 10.57
CA LYS A 264 13.64 5.45 11.00
C LYS A 264 13.32 5.36 12.49
N ASN A 265 14.16 4.64 13.26
CA ASN A 265 13.98 4.43 14.68
C ASN A 265 15.30 4.63 15.41
N GLU A 266 15.31 5.45 16.46
CA GLU A 266 16.51 5.76 17.25
C GLU A 266 17.18 4.51 17.85
N GLN A 267 16.37 3.54 18.32
CA GLN A 267 16.87 2.29 18.87
C GLN A 267 17.58 1.43 17.82
N ASP A 268 17.11 1.48 16.56
CA ASP A 268 17.76 0.78 15.45
C ASP A 268 19.12 1.43 15.12
N VAL A 269 19.23 2.76 15.20
CA VAL A 269 20.51 3.47 15.04
C VAL A 269 21.49 3.07 16.14
N HIS A 270 21.09 3.08 17.40
CA HIS A 270 21.93 2.64 18.51
C HIS A 270 22.35 1.18 18.41
N LEU A 271 21.44 0.29 17.97
CA LEU A 271 21.79 -1.10 17.70
C LEU A 271 22.92 -1.22 16.68
N PHE A 272 22.84 -0.46 15.59
CA PHE A 272 23.90 -0.43 14.57
C PHE A 272 25.22 0.09 15.11
N GLU A 273 25.22 1.18 15.88
CA GLU A 273 26.42 1.75 16.50
C GLU A 273 27.10 0.73 17.43
N GLN A 274 26.32 0.01 18.25
CA GLN A 274 26.83 -1.04 19.12
C GLN A 274 27.46 -2.18 18.33
N LEU A 275 26.83 -2.63 17.25
CA LEU A 275 27.34 -3.71 16.43
C LEU A 275 28.66 -3.34 15.73
N VAL A 276 28.76 -2.11 15.22
CA VAL A 276 29.98 -1.58 14.61
C VAL A 276 31.12 -1.49 15.65
N PHE A 277 30.79 -1.08 16.88
CA PHE A 277 31.76 -1.00 17.97
C PHE A 277 32.29 -2.38 18.38
N LEU A 278 31.40 -3.40 18.45
CA LEU A 278 31.80 -4.77 18.78
C LEU A 278 32.68 -5.39 17.69
N ASP A 279 32.36 -5.19 16.41
CA ASP A 279 33.18 -5.66 15.28
C ASP A 279 34.60 -5.08 15.32
N ARG A 280 34.75 -3.79 15.65
CA ARG A 280 36.08 -3.15 15.79
C ARG A 280 36.90 -3.73 16.94
N ARG A 281 36.26 -4.16 18.03
CA ARG A 281 36.95 -4.82 19.16
C ARG A 281 37.42 -6.21 18.87
N SER A 282 36.64 -7.01 18.14
CA SER A 282 36.99 -8.38 17.75
C SER A 282 38.20 -8.40 16.80
N ASP A 283 38.31 -7.45 15.88
CA ASP A 283 39.45 -7.34 14.96
C ASP A 283 40.77 -6.99 15.69
N ASN A 284 40.70 -6.12 16.70
CA ASN A 284 41.88 -5.74 17.49
C ASN A 284 42.36 -6.89 18.41
N SER A 285 41.49 -7.78 18.81
CA SER A 285 41.84 -8.97 19.62
C SER A 285 42.40 -10.15 18.82
N SER A 286 42.16 -10.15 17.50
CA SER A 286 42.67 -11.22 16.59
C SER A 286 44.05 -10.88 16.02
N ASN A 287 44.52 -9.66 16.16
CA ASN A 287 45.84 -9.16 15.70
C ASN A 287 46.84 -8.97 16.84
N SER A 288 46.52 -9.41 18.04
CA SER A 288 47.42 -9.47 19.20
C SER A 288 47.75 -10.92 19.56
#